data_eb08b1e40c8cb3bea1171f5b1559ea87
#
_entry.id   eb08b1e40c8cb3bea1171f5b1559ea87
#
_cell.length_a   1.000
_cell.length_b   1.000
_cell.length_c   1.000
_cell.angle_alpha   90.00
_cell.angle_beta   90.00
_cell.angle_gamma   90.00
#
_symmetry.space_group_name_H-M   'P 1'
#
loop_
_entity.id
_entity.type
_entity.pdbx_description
1 polymer ?
#
loop_
_entity_poly.entity_id
_entity_poly.type
_entity_poly.pdbx_seq_one_letter_code
_entity_poly.pdbx_strand_id
1 'polypeptide(L)'
;MRVVCCLLLLLASQSALAEGFISRLLNHPVPGGVAVVPLGNGLQAPTVRYQDKPVLVVREDGQRWIAIVGIPLKTPQGTQQLTVNDGRTLSFTVTPKHYREQHIKLKNSRLVNPLAEDMVRINRELVEQTLAYQTFSPTQPSNLLFDKPVKGPLSSPFGLRRFFNGEERNPHSGLDFAVGAGTPIKAPAAGKVILIGNYFFNGNTVFVDHGQGLISMFCHMSKIDVKLGQSLPRGGIVGRVGATGRATGPHMHWNVSLNDARVDPAIFIGAFKP
;
A
#
# COMPACT_ATOMS: atom_id res chain seq x y z
N MET A 1 -24.64 -22.57 64.01
CA MET A 1 -23.90 -23.04 62.83
C MET A 1 -23.99 -21.93 61.77
N ARG A 2 -22.89 -21.20 61.55
CA ARG A 2 -22.81 -20.17 60.50
C ARG A 2 -22.04 -20.79 59.33
N VAL A 3 -22.71 -20.96 58.20
CA VAL A 3 -22.08 -21.44 56.95
C VAL A 3 -21.47 -20.21 56.26
N VAL A 4 -20.13 -20.21 56.17
CA VAL A 4 -19.39 -19.21 55.41
C VAL A 4 -19.27 -19.72 53.95
N CYS A 5 -20.02 -19.13 53.05
CA CYS A 5 -19.87 -19.36 51.62
C CYS A 5 -18.65 -18.59 51.09
N CYS A 6 -17.52 -19.27 50.88
CA CYS A 6 -16.40 -18.69 50.12
C CYS A 6 -16.70 -18.64 48.64
N LEU A 7 -16.99 -17.45 48.11
CA LEU A 7 -17.03 -17.20 46.68
C LEU A 7 -15.60 -17.13 46.14
N LEU A 8 -15.17 -18.17 45.44
CA LEU A 8 -13.94 -18.17 44.64
C LEU A 8 -14.18 -17.35 43.36
N LEU A 9 -13.72 -16.11 43.37
CA LEU A 9 -13.59 -15.27 42.14
C LEU A 9 -12.45 -15.85 41.31
N LEU A 10 -12.77 -16.60 40.28
CA LEU A 10 -11.84 -16.93 39.19
C LEU A 10 -11.54 -15.66 38.39
N LEU A 11 -10.44 -15.00 38.74
CA LEU A 11 -9.83 -13.96 37.89
C LEU A 11 -9.25 -14.65 36.65
N ALA A 12 -10.00 -14.68 35.55
CA ALA A 12 -9.47 -15.01 34.25
C ALA A 12 -8.49 -13.89 33.87
N SER A 13 -7.19 -14.11 34.16
CA SER A 13 -6.13 -13.27 33.61
C SER A 13 -6.12 -13.44 32.11
N GLN A 14 -6.73 -12.52 31.38
CA GLN A 14 -6.48 -12.33 29.97
C GLN A 14 -5.01 -11.92 29.84
N SER A 15 -4.15 -12.86 29.51
CA SER A 15 -2.79 -12.56 29.07
C SER A 15 -2.93 -11.70 27.79
N ALA A 16 -2.84 -10.41 27.94
CA ALA A 16 -2.64 -9.52 26.80
C ALA A 16 -1.29 -9.93 26.20
N LEU A 17 -1.32 -10.78 25.18
CA LEU A 17 -0.13 -11.06 24.39
C LEU A 17 0.41 -9.72 23.90
N ALA A 18 1.63 -9.38 24.28
CA ALA A 18 2.27 -8.16 23.84
C ALA A 18 2.18 -8.08 22.30
N GLU A 19 1.68 -6.97 21.80
CA GLU A 19 1.59 -6.72 20.37
C GLU A 19 3.00 -6.73 19.78
N GLY A 20 3.21 -7.51 18.71
CA GLY A 20 4.53 -7.65 18.10
C GLY A 20 4.99 -6.36 17.42
N PHE A 21 6.26 -6.30 17.08
CA PHE A 21 6.89 -5.12 16.51
C PHE A 21 6.25 -4.69 15.18
N ILE A 22 5.99 -5.64 14.27
CA ILE A 22 5.36 -5.36 12.97
C ILE A 22 3.92 -4.90 13.15
N SER A 23 3.16 -5.58 14.03
CA SER A 23 1.78 -5.21 14.33
C SER A 23 1.68 -3.76 14.82
N ARG A 24 2.53 -3.34 15.77
CA ARG A 24 2.54 -1.96 16.29
C ARG A 24 2.82 -0.90 15.22
N LEU A 25 3.68 -1.22 14.25
CA LEU A 25 4.09 -0.24 13.24
C LEU A 25 3.14 -0.16 12.04
N LEU A 26 2.54 -1.29 11.67
CA LEU A 26 1.71 -1.33 10.45
C LEU A 26 0.21 -1.29 10.73
N ASN A 27 -0.25 -1.59 11.95
CA ASN A 27 -1.69 -1.68 12.24
C ASN A 27 -2.36 -0.31 12.36
N HIS A 28 -2.78 0.21 11.22
CA HIS A 28 -3.56 1.45 11.08
C HIS A 28 -4.83 1.17 10.28
N PRO A 29 -5.86 0.54 10.88
CA PRO A 29 -7.05 0.08 10.18
C PRO A 29 -8.04 1.22 9.90
N VAL A 30 -7.68 2.06 8.93
CA VAL A 30 -8.50 3.14 8.38
C VAL A 30 -8.73 2.92 6.87
N PRO A 31 -9.70 3.57 6.21
CA PRO A 31 -9.79 3.56 4.75
C PRO A 31 -8.44 3.97 4.13
N GLY A 32 -7.89 3.17 3.21
CA GLY A 32 -6.54 3.38 2.66
C GLY A 32 -5.39 3.02 3.60
N GLY A 33 -5.67 2.42 4.74
CA GLY A 33 -4.69 1.96 5.71
C GLY A 33 -4.37 0.47 5.62
N VAL A 34 -3.83 -0.06 6.70
CA VAL A 34 -3.44 -1.47 6.85
C VAL A 34 -4.02 -2.01 8.14
N ALA A 35 -4.60 -3.20 8.11
CA ALA A 35 -4.93 -3.97 9.30
C ALA A 35 -3.93 -5.13 9.47
N VAL A 36 -3.51 -5.38 10.70
CA VAL A 36 -2.71 -6.56 11.06
C VAL A 36 -3.56 -7.48 11.94
N VAL A 37 -3.84 -8.69 11.44
CA VAL A 37 -4.75 -9.63 12.08
C VAL A 37 -3.98 -10.88 12.51
N PRO A 38 -3.94 -11.22 13.81
CA PRO A 38 -3.30 -12.43 14.31
C PRO A 38 -4.01 -13.69 13.78
N LEU A 39 -3.23 -14.65 13.29
CA LEU A 39 -3.73 -15.93 12.76
C LEU A 39 -3.48 -17.10 13.73
N GLY A 40 -2.66 -16.88 14.77
CA GLY A 40 -2.23 -17.89 15.72
C GLY A 40 -0.90 -18.56 15.33
N ASN A 41 -0.58 -19.62 16.07
CA ASN A 41 0.64 -20.38 15.90
C ASN A 41 0.40 -21.60 15.00
N GLY A 42 1.38 -21.98 14.21
CA GLY A 42 1.30 -23.15 13.34
C GLY A 42 2.61 -23.37 12.60
N LEU A 43 2.85 -24.61 12.13
CA LEU A 43 4.06 -24.92 11.37
C LEU A 43 4.01 -24.33 9.96
N GLN A 44 2.84 -24.34 9.36
CA GLN A 44 2.61 -23.84 7.97
C GLN A 44 1.87 -22.51 7.98
N ALA A 45 2.18 -21.65 7.00
CA ALA A 45 1.47 -20.41 6.77
C ALA A 45 0.02 -20.69 6.36
N PRO A 46 -0.98 -20.14 7.05
CA PRO A 46 -2.36 -20.22 6.58
C PRO A 46 -2.53 -19.35 5.33
N THR A 47 -3.47 -19.74 4.48
CA THR A 47 -3.91 -18.89 3.37
C THR A 47 -5.09 -18.04 3.82
N VAL A 48 -5.02 -16.75 3.58
CA VAL A 48 -6.02 -15.77 4.01
C VAL A 48 -6.54 -15.00 2.80
N ARG A 49 -7.83 -14.70 2.80
CA ARG A 49 -8.47 -13.85 1.78
C ARG A 49 -9.26 -12.70 2.43
N TYR A 50 -9.21 -11.57 1.78
CA TYR A 50 -10.03 -10.39 2.08
C TYR A 50 -10.71 -9.90 0.80
N GLN A 51 -12.04 -9.81 0.78
CA GLN A 51 -12.82 -9.46 -0.42
C GLN A 51 -12.36 -10.28 -1.66
N ASP A 52 -12.23 -11.59 -1.47
CA ASP A 52 -11.77 -12.56 -2.49
C ASP A 52 -10.33 -12.35 -3.03
N LYS A 53 -9.56 -11.44 -2.46
CA LYS A 53 -8.15 -11.23 -2.79
C LYS A 53 -7.26 -11.98 -1.79
N PRO A 54 -6.16 -12.61 -2.25
CA PRO A 54 -5.18 -13.21 -1.35
C PRO A 54 -4.48 -12.12 -0.54
N VAL A 55 -4.20 -12.43 0.72
CA VAL A 55 -3.62 -11.50 1.71
C VAL A 55 -2.20 -11.92 2.05
N LEU A 56 -1.32 -10.94 2.24
CA LEU A 56 0.04 -11.15 2.72
C LEU A 56 0.04 -11.78 4.12
N VAL A 57 0.74 -12.91 4.27
CA VAL A 57 0.88 -13.64 5.54
C VAL A 57 2.36 -13.84 5.84
N VAL A 58 2.78 -13.40 7.02
CA VAL A 58 4.17 -13.53 7.50
C VAL A 58 4.22 -14.02 8.94
N ARG A 59 5.40 -14.45 9.38
CA ARG A 59 5.65 -14.70 10.82
C ARG A 59 6.10 -13.41 11.49
N GLU A 60 5.46 -13.09 12.62
CA GLU A 60 5.87 -12.05 13.52
C GLU A 60 6.69 -12.67 14.64
N ASP A 61 7.86 -12.09 14.94
CA ASP A 61 8.78 -12.51 16.01
C ASP A 61 9.15 -14.02 15.95
N GLY A 62 9.12 -14.60 14.73
CA GLY A 62 9.44 -16.01 14.47
C GLY A 62 8.43 -17.02 15.02
N GLN A 63 7.36 -16.59 15.68
CA GLN A 63 6.43 -17.46 16.40
C GLN A 63 5.04 -17.52 15.78
N ARG A 64 4.33 -16.40 15.71
CA ARG A 64 2.92 -16.38 15.28
C ARG A 64 2.76 -15.90 13.85
N TRP A 65 1.78 -16.43 13.15
CA TRP A 65 1.36 -15.92 11.85
C TRP A 65 0.48 -14.71 12.02
N ILE A 66 0.69 -13.73 11.16
CA ILE A 66 -0.15 -12.54 11.03
C ILE A 66 -0.53 -12.32 9.57
N ALA A 67 -1.75 -11.85 9.33
CA ALA A 67 -2.20 -11.34 8.04
C ALA A 67 -2.02 -9.83 8.01
N ILE A 68 -1.46 -9.32 6.91
CA ILE A 68 -1.28 -7.87 6.67
C ILE A 68 -2.20 -7.49 5.53
N VAL A 69 -3.28 -6.79 5.86
CA VAL A 69 -4.42 -6.53 4.98
C VAL A 69 -4.40 -5.09 4.51
N GLY A 70 -4.29 -4.89 3.21
CA GLY A 70 -4.53 -3.57 2.61
C GLY A 70 -6.02 -3.25 2.59
N ILE A 71 -6.39 -2.09 3.09
CA ILE A 71 -7.78 -1.63 3.17
C ILE A 71 -8.02 -0.62 2.03
N PRO A 72 -8.89 -0.93 1.04
CA PRO A 72 -9.22 0.03 0.00
C PRO A 72 -9.73 1.37 0.55
N LEU A 73 -9.38 2.48 -0.09
CA LEU A 73 -9.77 3.82 0.35
C LEU A 73 -11.30 4.03 0.42
N LYS A 74 -12.07 3.25 -0.34
CA LYS A 74 -13.54 3.28 -0.35
C LYS A 74 -14.19 2.32 0.65
N THR A 75 -13.39 1.60 1.47
CA THR A 75 -13.94 0.66 2.46
C THR A 75 -14.74 1.42 3.52
N PRO A 76 -15.99 1.02 3.80
CA PRO A 76 -16.79 1.66 4.84
C PRO A 76 -16.20 1.38 6.22
N GLN A 77 -16.47 2.28 7.16
CA GLN A 77 -16.16 2.11 8.58
C GLN A 77 -16.94 0.91 9.16
N GLY A 78 -16.41 0.32 10.22
CA GLY A 78 -17.02 -0.81 10.91
C GLY A 78 -16.27 -2.12 10.70
N THR A 79 -16.92 -3.21 11.06
CA THR A 79 -16.33 -4.55 11.06
C THR A 79 -16.14 -5.08 9.64
N GLN A 80 -14.94 -5.55 9.35
CA GLN A 80 -14.55 -6.24 8.13
C GLN A 80 -14.16 -7.68 8.47
N GLN A 81 -14.28 -8.59 7.51
CA GLN A 81 -14.02 -10.02 7.72
C GLN A 81 -12.96 -10.57 6.77
N LEU A 82 -12.15 -11.48 7.29
CA LEU A 82 -11.18 -12.31 6.56
C LEU A 82 -11.64 -13.76 6.59
N THR A 83 -11.40 -14.49 5.51
CA THR A 83 -11.56 -15.95 5.49
C THR A 83 -10.19 -16.63 5.51
N VAL A 84 -10.05 -17.66 6.32
CA VAL A 84 -8.84 -18.49 6.45
C VAL A 84 -9.12 -19.86 5.84
N ASN A 85 -8.13 -20.49 5.23
CA ASN A 85 -8.29 -21.79 4.57
C ASN A 85 -8.66 -22.97 5.50
N ASP A 86 -8.58 -22.76 6.82
CA ASP A 86 -9.04 -23.73 7.83
C ASP A 86 -10.52 -23.57 8.22
N GLY A 87 -11.26 -22.71 7.53
CA GLY A 87 -12.68 -22.44 7.75
C GLY A 87 -12.97 -21.31 8.77
N ARG A 88 -11.96 -20.76 9.44
CA ARG A 88 -12.15 -19.63 10.36
C ARG A 88 -12.49 -18.35 9.61
N THR A 89 -13.36 -17.54 10.21
CA THR A 89 -13.58 -16.15 9.88
C THR A 89 -13.00 -15.27 10.97
N LEU A 90 -12.10 -14.38 10.62
CA LEU A 90 -11.51 -13.41 11.54
C LEU A 90 -11.98 -12.01 11.18
N SER A 91 -12.01 -11.10 12.13
CA SER A 91 -12.50 -9.74 11.92
C SER A 91 -11.51 -8.69 12.39
N PHE A 92 -11.59 -7.51 11.78
CA PHE A 92 -10.95 -6.28 12.23
C PHE A 92 -11.92 -5.10 12.05
N THR A 93 -11.70 -4.00 12.75
CA THR A 93 -12.56 -2.83 12.68
C THR A 93 -11.87 -1.70 11.95
N VAL A 94 -12.50 -1.18 10.89
CA VAL A 94 -12.04 0.02 10.18
C VAL A 94 -12.58 1.26 10.91
N THR A 95 -11.64 2.07 11.40
CA THR A 95 -11.92 3.33 12.09
C THR A 95 -12.02 4.50 11.11
N PRO A 96 -12.70 5.60 11.45
CA PRO A 96 -12.82 6.76 10.56
C PRO A 96 -11.45 7.45 10.33
N LYS A 97 -11.25 7.93 9.10
CA LYS A 97 -10.18 8.86 8.75
C LYS A 97 -10.71 9.89 7.77
N HIS A 98 -10.46 11.16 8.06
CA HIS A 98 -10.83 12.26 7.17
C HIS A 98 -9.66 12.62 6.25
N TYR A 99 -9.93 12.69 4.93
CA TYR A 99 -8.96 13.09 3.91
C TYR A 99 -9.29 14.48 3.39
N ARG A 100 -8.29 15.37 3.44
CA ARG A 100 -8.41 16.77 2.98
C ARG A 100 -8.58 16.85 1.47
N GLU A 101 -9.13 17.96 1.02
CA GLU A 101 -9.24 18.29 -0.39
C GLU A 101 -7.96 18.97 -0.91
N GLN A 102 -7.64 18.73 -2.18
CA GLN A 102 -6.56 19.37 -2.90
C GLN A 102 -7.08 19.87 -4.25
N HIS A 103 -7.03 21.18 -4.46
CA HIS A 103 -7.44 21.81 -5.70
C HIS A 103 -6.19 22.15 -6.54
N ILE A 104 -6.11 21.59 -7.74
CA ILE A 104 -4.95 21.69 -8.63
C ILE A 104 -5.40 22.31 -9.96
N LYS A 105 -4.68 23.33 -10.41
CA LYS A 105 -4.85 23.92 -11.76
C LYS A 105 -3.84 23.31 -12.72
N LEU A 106 -4.31 22.65 -13.77
CA LEU A 106 -3.51 22.13 -14.87
C LEU A 106 -3.68 23.02 -16.10
N LYS A 107 -2.56 23.43 -16.71
CA LYS A 107 -2.57 24.19 -17.95
C LYS A 107 -3.07 23.36 -19.14
N ASN A 108 -2.69 22.09 -19.19
CA ASN A 108 -3.13 21.16 -20.22
C ASN A 108 -4.45 20.48 -19.82
N SER A 109 -5.57 20.99 -20.36
CA SER A 109 -6.92 20.47 -20.12
C SER A 109 -7.09 19.01 -20.58
N ARG A 110 -6.36 18.54 -21.60
CA ARG A 110 -6.37 17.14 -22.07
C ARG A 110 -5.94 16.14 -20.97
N LEU A 111 -5.09 16.56 -20.03
CA LEU A 111 -4.72 15.75 -18.87
C LEU A 111 -5.79 15.73 -17.78
N VAL A 112 -6.81 16.59 -17.86
CA VAL A 112 -7.99 16.58 -16.97
C VAL A 112 -9.15 15.88 -17.65
N ASN A 113 -9.46 16.28 -18.89
CA ASN A 113 -10.52 15.76 -19.74
C ASN A 113 -9.90 15.20 -21.04
N PRO A 114 -9.47 13.91 -21.04
CA PRO A 114 -8.90 13.28 -22.21
C PRO A 114 -9.88 13.27 -23.39
N LEU A 115 -9.36 13.34 -24.59
CA LEU A 115 -10.13 13.21 -25.81
C LEU A 115 -10.59 11.75 -26.00
N ALA A 116 -11.62 11.53 -26.81
CA ALA A 116 -12.11 10.18 -27.11
C ALA A 116 -11.00 9.26 -27.67
N GLU A 117 -10.09 9.79 -28.47
CA GLU A 117 -8.92 9.08 -29.01
C GLU A 117 -7.92 8.63 -27.92
N ASP A 118 -7.79 9.41 -26.83
CA ASP A 118 -6.93 9.05 -25.69
C ASP A 118 -7.49 7.87 -24.90
N MET A 119 -8.82 7.74 -24.87
CA MET A 119 -9.49 6.72 -24.04
C MET A 119 -9.13 5.30 -24.44
N VAL A 120 -8.87 5.04 -25.72
CA VAL A 120 -8.39 3.72 -26.17
C VAL A 120 -7.05 3.37 -25.51
N ARG A 121 -6.11 4.32 -25.51
CA ARG A 121 -4.81 4.19 -24.87
C ARG A 121 -4.97 4.05 -23.34
N ILE A 122 -5.73 4.95 -22.71
CA ILE A 122 -5.95 4.99 -21.26
C ILE A 122 -6.56 3.67 -20.75
N ASN A 123 -7.57 3.14 -21.45
CA ASN A 123 -8.22 1.89 -21.06
C ASN A 123 -7.27 0.69 -21.12
N ARG A 124 -6.47 0.57 -22.19
CA ARG A 124 -5.43 -0.45 -22.29
C ARG A 124 -4.42 -0.33 -21.14
N GLU A 125 -3.90 0.85 -20.90
CA GLU A 125 -2.93 1.15 -19.85
C GLU A 125 -3.48 0.86 -18.45
N LEU A 126 -4.79 1.09 -18.23
CA LEU A 126 -5.46 0.78 -16.98
C LEU A 126 -5.49 -0.74 -16.74
N VAL A 127 -5.75 -1.54 -17.78
CA VAL A 127 -5.74 -3.01 -17.68
C VAL A 127 -4.34 -3.50 -17.31
N GLU A 128 -3.29 -3.04 -18.00
CA GLU A 128 -1.90 -3.42 -17.72
C GLU A 128 -1.49 -3.12 -16.27
N GLN A 129 -1.79 -1.91 -15.79
CA GLN A 129 -1.46 -1.48 -14.43
C GLN A 129 -2.29 -2.25 -13.38
N THR A 130 -3.56 -2.53 -13.68
CA THR A 130 -4.43 -3.32 -12.80
C THR A 130 -3.86 -4.72 -12.62
N LEU A 131 -3.45 -5.39 -13.70
CA LEU A 131 -2.84 -6.72 -13.65
C LEU A 131 -1.53 -6.70 -12.82
N ALA A 132 -0.72 -5.65 -12.95
CA ALA A 132 0.48 -5.51 -12.13
C ALA A 132 0.14 -5.38 -10.63
N TYR A 133 -0.88 -4.61 -10.25
CA TYR A 133 -1.33 -4.52 -8.86
C TYR A 133 -1.96 -5.83 -8.33
N GLN A 134 -2.51 -6.65 -9.20
CA GLN A 134 -3.10 -7.97 -8.85
C GLN A 134 -2.06 -9.09 -8.77
N THR A 135 -0.80 -8.81 -9.08
CA THR A 135 0.28 -9.80 -8.95
C THR A 135 0.39 -10.26 -7.50
N PHE A 136 0.39 -11.58 -7.30
CA PHE A 136 0.59 -12.22 -6.01
C PHE A 136 1.62 -13.33 -6.16
N SER A 137 2.89 -12.98 -6.01
CA SER A 137 3.99 -13.95 -6.06
C SER A 137 4.11 -14.70 -4.73
N PRO A 138 4.57 -15.97 -4.71
CA PRO A 138 4.73 -16.73 -3.48
C PRO A 138 5.95 -16.29 -2.64
N THR A 139 6.78 -15.41 -3.17
CA THR A 139 7.98 -14.93 -2.50
C THR A 139 7.62 -14.20 -1.21
N GLN A 140 8.30 -14.52 -0.11
CA GLN A 140 8.17 -13.77 1.13
C GLN A 140 8.84 -12.39 0.97
N PRO A 141 8.18 -11.30 1.38
CA PRO A 141 8.82 -10.00 1.41
C PRO A 141 10.07 -10.02 2.28
N SER A 142 11.16 -9.48 1.76
CA SER A 142 12.43 -9.38 2.49
C SER A 142 12.36 -8.44 3.68
N ASN A 143 11.43 -7.48 3.64
CA ASN A 143 11.19 -6.49 4.68
C ASN A 143 9.81 -5.84 4.48
N LEU A 144 9.12 -5.58 5.57
CA LEU A 144 7.84 -4.88 5.59
C LEU A 144 7.98 -3.40 5.98
N LEU A 145 9.11 -3.02 6.58
CA LEU A 145 9.45 -1.64 6.85
C LEU A 145 10.34 -1.13 5.72
N PHE A 146 9.83 -0.18 5.00
CA PHE A 146 10.44 0.35 3.80
C PHE A 146 11.38 1.52 4.07
N ASP A 147 12.42 1.65 3.25
CA ASP A 147 13.18 2.90 3.17
C ASP A 147 12.43 3.92 2.32
N LYS A 148 12.65 5.21 2.59
CA LYS A 148 12.18 6.26 1.68
C LYS A 148 12.86 6.10 0.33
N PRO A 149 12.09 6.05 -0.79
CA PRO A 149 12.67 5.90 -2.12
C PRO A 149 13.61 7.04 -2.54
N VAL A 150 13.41 8.22 -1.96
CA VAL A 150 14.25 9.40 -2.17
C VAL A 150 14.50 10.14 -0.85
N LYS A 151 15.60 10.87 -0.77
CA LYS A 151 15.87 11.80 0.34
C LYS A 151 15.23 13.14 0.02
N GLY A 152 14.11 13.46 0.68
CA GLY A 152 13.40 14.73 0.49
C GLY A 152 12.18 14.86 1.38
N PRO A 153 11.60 16.06 1.49
CA PRO A 153 10.40 16.29 2.28
C PRO A 153 9.17 15.68 1.58
N LEU A 154 8.21 15.22 2.39
CA LEU A 154 6.88 14.85 1.94
C LEU A 154 6.12 16.11 1.50
N SER A 155 5.60 16.11 0.29
CA SER A 155 4.92 17.29 -0.29
C SER A 155 3.42 17.08 -0.46
N SER A 156 2.97 15.85 -0.74
CA SER A 156 1.55 15.55 -0.91
C SER A 156 1.23 14.17 -0.31
N PRO A 157 0.40 14.11 0.75
CA PRO A 157 0.07 12.84 1.40
C PRO A 157 -0.91 12.00 0.57
N PHE A 158 -0.98 10.71 0.92
CA PHE A 158 -1.99 9.78 0.41
C PHE A 158 -3.41 10.20 0.80
N GLY A 159 -4.37 9.83 -0.05
CA GLY A 159 -5.80 9.95 0.25
C GLY A 159 -6.41 11.32 -0.03
N LEU A 160 -5.64 12.34 -0.40
CA LEU A 160 -6.19 13.65 -0.75
C LEU A 160 -7.27 13.53 -1.81
N ARG A 161 -8.46 14.09 -1.54
CA ARG A 161 -9.53 14.25 -2.54
C ARG A 161 -9.09 15.30 -3.55
N ARG A 162 -8.83 14.87 -4.79
CA ARG A 162 -8.24 15.75 -5.82
C ARG A 162 -9.29 16.36 -6.73
N PHE A 163 -9.23 17.67 -6.87
CA PHE A 163 -10.01 18.46 -7.81
C PHE A 163 -9.05 19.09 -8.83
N PHE A 164 -9.11 18.63 -10.09
CA PHE A 164 -8.33 19.21 -11.18
C PHE A 164 -9.21 20.17 -11.97
N ASN A 165 -8.84 21.44 -12.03
CA ASN A 165 -9.60 22.50 -12.69
C ASN A 165 -11.07 22.60 -12.20
N GLY A 166 -11.32 22.28 -10.91
CA GLY A 166 -12.65 22.27 -10.31
C GLY A 166 -13.40 20.94 -10.41
N GLU A 167 -12.89 19.95 -11.14
CA GLU A 167 -13.54 18.66 -11.33
C GLU A 167 -12.94 17.59 -10.41
N GLU A 168 -13.78 16.89 -9.64
CA GLU A 168 -13.34 15.81 -8.78
C GLU A 168 -12.82 14.63 -9.62
N ARG A 169 -11.67 14.10 -9.22
CA ARG A 169 -11.00 12.97 -9.85
C ARG A 169 -10.63 11.95 -8.77
N ASN A 170 -10.05 10.83 -9.20
CA ASN A 170 -9.57 9.81 -8.26
C ASN A 170 -8.66 10.44 -7.20
N PRO A 171 -8.84 10.05 -5.91
CA PRO A 171 -7.98 10.51 -4.83
C PRO A 171 -6.51 10.22 -5.08
N HIS A 172 -5.64 10.96 -4.38
CA HIS A 172 -4.21 10.70 -4.41
C HIS A 172 -3.91 9.31 -3.86
N SER A 173 -3.46 8.40 -4.71
CA SER A 173 -3.26 6.99 -4.36
C SER A 173 -1.85 6.65 -3.85
N GLY A 174 -1.01 7.65 -3.65
CA GLY A 174 0.38 7.48 -3.22
C GLY A 174 0.88 8.63 -2.36
N LEU A 175 2.19 8.74 -2.29
CA LEU A 175 2.91 9.73 -1.50
C LEU A 175 3.86 10.50 -2.41
N ASP A 176 3.82 11.83 -2.37
CA ASP A 176 4.70 12.66 -3.16
C ASP A 176 5.85 13.23 -2.31
N PHE A 177 7.06 13.23 -2.88
CA PHE A 177 8.25 13.86 -2.30
C PHE A 177 8.70 15.02 -3.21
N ALA A 178 8.91 16.20 -2.60
CA ALA A 178 9.46 17.36 -3.29
C ALA A 178 10.96 17.21 -3.49
N VAL A 179 11.35 16.75 -4.68
CA VAL A 179 12.75 16.55 -5.09
C VAL A 179 12.93 16.91 -6.54
N GLY A 180 14.12 17.41 -6.89
CA GLY A 180 14.43 17.87 -8.25
C GLY A 180 14.50 16.73 -9.28
N ALA A 181 14.30 17.09 -10.55
CA ALA A 181 14.49 16.17 -11.67
C ALA A 181 15.91 15.57 -11.66
N GLY A 182 16.03 14.30 -12.07
CA GLY A 182 17.29 13.57 -12.07
C GLY A 182 17.69 12.94 -10.74
N THR A 183 17.00 13.26 -9.62
CA THR A 183 17.25 12.63 -8.32
C THR A 183 17.09 11.11 -8.44
N PRO A 184 18.06 10.30 -7.97
CA PRO A 184 17.94 8.84 -8.01
C PRO A 184 16.77 8.33 -7.14
N ILE A 185 15.94 7.45 -7.71
CA ILE A 185 14.88 6.73 -7.03
C ILE A 185 15.42 5.35 -6.64
N LYS A 186 15.31 5.00 -5.36
CA LYS A 186 15.79 3.73 -4.82
C LYS A 186 14.64 2.79 -4.48
N ALA A 187 14.85 1.49 -4.68
CA ALA A 187 13.91 0.46 -4.23
C ALA A 187 13.81 0.47 -2.70
N PRO A 188 12.60 0.61 -2.11
CA PRO A 188 12.40 0.71 -0.65
C PRO A 188 12.68 -0.60 0.08
N ALA A 189 12.58 -1.72 -0.62
CA ALA A 189 12.93 -3.07 -0.20
C ALA A 189 13.40 -3.87 -1.43
N ALA A 190 13.94 -5.07 -1.22
CA ALA A 190 14.23 -5.97 -2.33
C ALA A 190 12.94 -6.36 -3.06
N GLY A 191 13.02 -6.62 -4.37
CA GLY A 191 11.87 -7.00 -5.18
C GLY A 191 12.24 -7.28 -6.63
N LYS A 192 11.22 -7.60 -7.42
CA LYS A 192 11.35 -7.88 -8.86
C LYS A 192 10.56 -6.87 -9.67
N VAL A 193 11.16 -6.32 -10.72
CA VAL A 193 10.49 -5.43 -11.66
C VAL A 193 9.46 -6.24 -12.48
N ILE A 194 8.18 -5.91 -12.34
CA ILE A 194 7.07 -6.66 -12.96
C ILE A 194 6.38 -5.89 -14.09
N LEU A 195 6.54 -4.57 -14.15
CA LEU A 195 5.99 -3.76 -15.24
C LEU A 195 6.83 -2.49 -15.43
N ILE A 196 7.06 -2.13 -16.68
CA ILE A 196 7.69 -0.89 -17.11
C ILE A 196 6.85 -0.32 -18.26
N GLY A 197 6.54 0.97 -18.22
CA GLY A 197 5.79 1.60 -19.30
C GLY A 197 5.87 3.12 -19.29
N ASN A 198 5.33 3.72 -20.37
CA ASN A 198 5.05 5.14 -20.45
C ASN A 198 3.54 5.32 -20.62
N TYR A 199 2.89 5.82 -19.58
CA TYR A 199 1.44 5.89 -19.46
C TYR A 199 0.93 7.32 -19.56
N PHE A 200 -0.28 7.49 -20.08
CA PHE A 200 -0.89 8.80 -20.32
C PHE A 200 -0.90 9.69 -19.08
N PHE A 201 -1.34 9.14 -17.94
CA PHE A 201 -1.37 9.89 -16.68
C PHE A 201 -0.09 9.76 -15.87
N ASN A 202 0.49 8.58 -15.80
CA ASN A 202 1.63 8.30 -14.91
C ASN A 202 2.99 8.61 -15.55
N GLY A 203 3.05 8.81 -16.87
CA GLY A 203 4.31 8.96 -17.59
C GLY A 203 5.18 7.72 -17.45
N ASN A 204 6.50 7.88 -17.43
CA ASN A 204 7.43 6.78 -17.22
C ASN A 204 7.24 6.18 -15.84
N THR A 205 6.95 4.88 -15.81
CA THR A 205 6.47 4.15 -14.63
C THR A 205 7.16 2.81 -14.49
N VAL A 206 7.44 2.43 -13.26
CA VAL A 206 7.99 1.12 -12.89
C VAL A 206 7.18 0.53 -11.74
N PHE A 207 6.84 -0.77 -11.84
CA PHE A 207 6.24 -1.55 -10.75
C PHE A 207 7.26 -2.57 -10.26
N VAL A 208 7.36 -2.69 -8.94
CA VAL A 208 8.23 -3.64 -8.24
C VAL A 208 7.40 -4.50 -7.30
N ASP A 209 7.43 -5.81 -7.52
CA ASP A 209 6.82 -6.82 -6.64
C ASP A 209 7.81 -7.19 -5.54
N HIS A 210 7.40 -6.95 -4.28
CA HIS A 210 8.16 -7.30 -3.09
C HIS A 210 7.77 -8.67 -2.52
N GLY A 211 6.74 -9.30 -3.09
CA GLY A 211 6.20 -10.59 -2.68
C GLY A 211 4.80 -10.50 -2.09
N GLN A 212 4.01 -11.56 -2.28
CA GLN A 212 2.66 -11.75 -1.73
C GLN A 212 1.73 -10.53 -1.89
N GLY A 213 1.72 -9.90 -3.08
CA GLY A 213 0.86 -8.76 -3.36
C GLY A 213 1.29 -7.43 -2.74
N LEU A 214 2.49 -7.37 -2.15
CA LEU A 214 3.12 -6.12 -1.72
C LEU A 214 3.87 -5.49 -2.90
N ILE A 215 3.29 -4.45 -3.50
CA ILE A 215 3.75 -3.84 -4.74
C ILE A 215 4.09 -2.37 -4.52
N SER A 216 5.26 -1.93 -5.01
CA SER A 216 5.59 -0.50 -5.18
C SER A 216 5.41 -0.07 -6.63
N MET A 217 4.88 1.14 -6.84
CA MET A 217 4.85 1.79 -8.14
C MET A 217 5.47 3.18 -8.05
N PHE A 218 6.37 3.47 -8.99
CA PHE A 218 7.07 4.76 -9.14
C PHE A 218 6.69 5.36 -10.48
N CYS A 219 6.30 6.63 -10.52
CA CYS A 219 5.89 7.25 -11.77
C CYS A 219 6.45 8.68 -11.95
N HIS A 220 6.04 9.34 -13.05
CA HIS A 220 6.54 10.65 -13.50
C HIS A 220 8.06 10.70 -13.74
N MET A 221 8.70 9.55 -13.95
CA MET A 221 10.15 9.45 -14.04
C MET A 221 10.68 10.13 -15.31
N SER A 222 11.88 10.74 -15.22
CA SER A 222 12.61 11.25 -16.39
C SER A 222 13.38 10.13 -17.08
N LYS A 223 13.84 9.11 -16.32
CA LYS A 223 14.60 7.97 -16.82
C LYS A 223 14.30 6.73 -16.00
N ILE A 224 14.19 5.59 -16.67
CA ILE A 224 14.11 4.26 -16.08
C ILE A 224 15.48 3.60 -16.22
N ASP A 225 16.06 3.15 -15.10
CA ASP A 225 17.42 2.56 -15.05
C ASP A 225 17.36 1.03 -14.84
N VAL A 226 16.18 0.41 -14.94
CA VAL A 226 15.95 -1.03 -14.74
C VAL A 226 15.33 -1.69 -15.96
N LYS A 227 15.33 -3.03 -15.97
CA LYS A 227 14.69 -3.86 -17.01
C LYS A 227 13.57 -4.70 -16.42
N LEU A 228 12.57 -5.05 -17.25
CA LEU A 228 11.52 -5.98 -16.88
C LEU A 228 12.11 -7.32 -16.42
N GLY A 229 11.61 -7.86 -15.32
CA GLY A 229 12.09 -9.10 -14.71
C GLY A 229 13.35 -8.96 -13.86
N GLN A 230 13.98 -7.78 -13.81
CA GLN A 230 15.19 -7.54 -13.01
C GLN A 230 14.88 -7.65 -11.51
N SER A 231 15.71 -8.42 -10.79
CA SER A 231 15.73 -8.42 -9.33
C SER A 231 16.49 -7.20 -8.80
N LEU A 232 15.94 -6.53 -7.83
CA LEU A 232 16.51 -5.35 -7.19
C LEU A 232 16.80 -5.64 -5.72
N PRO A 233 17.99 -5.33 -5.22
CA PRO A 233 18.22 -5.28 -3.78
C PRO A 233 17.54 -4.04 -3.18
N ARG A 234 17.32 -4.03 -1.88
CA ARG A 234 16.95 -2.83 -1.12
C ARG A 234 17.98 -1.72 -1.38
N GLY A 235 17.52 -0.51 -1.70
CA GLY A 235 18.37 0.62 -2.06
C GLY A 235 18.90 0.61 -3.51
N GLY A 236 18.59 -0.44 -4.30
CA GLY A 236 18.92 -0.51 -5.74
C GLY A 236 18.26 0.63 -6.51
N ILE A 237 18.94 1.18 -7.51
CA ILE A 237 18.42 2.29 -8.32
C ILE A 237 17.33 1.77 -9.27
N VAL A 238 16.16 2.39 -9.22
CA VAL A 238 15.02 2.12 -10.11
C VAL A 238 15.04 3.04 -11.33
N GLY A 239 15.44 4.31 -11.12
CA GLY A 239 15.48 5.35 -12.16
C GLY A 239 15.65 6.73 -11.57
N ARG A 240 15.14 7.75 -12.28
CA ARG A 240 15.34 9.17 -11.97
C ARG A 240 14.03 9.92 -11.90
N VAL A 241 13.90 10.81 -10.93
CA VAL A 241 12.77 11.72 -10.79
C VAL A 241 12.59 12.59 -12.03
N GLY A 242 11.36 12.82 -12.43
CA GLY A 242 10.98 13.67 -13.56
C GLY A 242 9.63 14.34 -13.35
N ALA A 243 9.00 14.69 -14.47
CA ALA A 243 7.68 15.30 -14.54
C ALA A 243 6.90 14.80 -15.76
N THR A 244 7.10 13.55 -16.18
CA THR A 244 6.38 12.95 -17.30
C THR A 244 4.94 12.61 -16.92
N GLY A 245 4.01 12.56 -17.90
CA GLY A 245 2.60 12.33 -17.65
C GLY A 245 1.88 13.55 -17.03
N ARG A 246 0.92 13.29 -16.13
CA ARG A 246 0.11 14.33 -15.47
C ARG A 246 0.79 14.83 -14.19
N ALA A 247 1.82 15.62 -14.35
CA ALA A 247 2.57 16.25 -13.27
C ALA A 247 2.60 17.77 -13.43
N THR A 248 2.57 18.52 -12.34
CA THR A 248 2.68 19.99 -12.33
C THR A 248 4.14 20.47 -12.32
N GLY A 249 5.06 19.60 -12.01
CA GLY A 249 6.51 19.83 -11.94
C GLY A 249 7.24 18.59 -11.44
N PRO A 250 8.57 18.64 -11.39
CA PRO A 250 9.36 17.50 -10.91
C PRO A 250 9.04 17.13 -9.47
N HIS A 251 8.71 15.86 -9.26
CA HIS A 251 8.50 15.27 -7.94
C HIS A 251 8.60 13.75 -8.07
N MET A 252 8.78 13.07 -6.95
CA MET A 252 8.71 11.61 -6.89
C MET A 252 7.35 11.20 -6.36
N HIS A 253 6.56 10.49 -7.16
CA HIS A 253 5.31 9.87 -6.77
C HIS A 253 5.51 8.37 -6.54
N TRP A 254 5.08 7.89 -5.37
CA TRP A 254 5.22 6.50 -4.95
C TRP A 254 3.93 5.93 -4.39
N ASN A 255 3.46 4.81 -4.98
CA ASN A 255 2.35 4.03 -4.44
C ASN A 255 2.87 2.77 -3.77
N VAL A 256 2.14 2.34 -2.72
CA VAL A 256 2.21 0.98 -2.18
C VAL A 256 0.85 0.33 -2.32
N SER A 257 0.83 -0.93 -2.70
CA SER A 257 -0.38 -1.75 -2.79
C SER A 257 -0.21 -3.02 -1.98
N LEU A 258 -1.27 -3.45 -1.30
CA LEU A 258 -1.44 -4.75 -0.67
C LEU A 258 -2.76 -5.35 -1.15
N ASN A 259 -2.78 -6.64 -1.47
CA ASN A 259 -3.99 -7.35 -1.95
C ASN A 259 -4.84 -6.51 -2.94
N ASP A 260 -4.18 -5.88 -3.92
CA ASP A 260 -4.78 -4.98 -4.94
C ASP A 260 -5.39 -3.68 -4.37
N ALA A 261 -5.23 -3.38 -3.10
CA ALA A 261 -5.62 -2.11 -2.49
C ALA A 261 -4.43 -1.14 -2.43
N ARG A 262 -4.58 0.08 -2.98
CA ARG A 262 -3.59 1.16 -2.74
C ARG A 262 -3.74 1.62 -1.30
N VAL A 263 -2.63 1.56 -0.56
CA VAL A 263 -2.55 1.91 0.86
C VAL A 263 -1.57 3.04 1.10
N ASP A 264 -1.70 3.74 2.22
CA ASP A 264 -0.84 4.88 2.56
C ASP A 264 0.63 4.43 2.73
N PRO A 265 1.54 4.82 1.82
CA PRO A 265 2.95 4.44 1.91
C PRO A 265 3.63 4.96 3.18
N ALA A 266 3.09 6.00 3.82
CA ALA A 266 3.63 6.55 5.06
C ALA A 266 3.63 5.55 6.21
N ILE A 267 2.74 4.54 6.18
CA ILE A 267 2.69 3.44 7.16
C ILE A 267 4.00 2.65 7.13
N PHE A 268 4.50 2.33 5.93
CA PHE A 268 5.67 1.47 5.74
C PHE A 268 7.01 2.16 6.05
N ILE A 269 7.03 3.49 6.10
CA ILE A 269 8.23 4.30 6.43
C ILE A 269 8.14 4.97 7.80
N GLY A 270 7.16 4.59 8.64
CA GLY A 270 6.98 5.16 9.99
C GLY A 270 6.63 6.65 10.00
N ALA A 271 5.96 7.15 8.96
CA ALA A 271 5.58 8.56 8.81
C ALA A 271 4.05 8.78 8.74
N PHE A 272 3.27 7.74 9.04
CA PHE A 272 1.81 7.81 9.04
C PHE A 272 1.30 8.80 10.10
N LYS A 273 0.28 9.56 9.72
CA LYS A 273 -0.47 10.46 10.63
C LYS A 273 -1.91 10.00 10.64
N PRO A 274 -2.47 9.65 11.83
CA PRO A 274 -3.85 9.20 11.98
C PRO A 274 -4.87 10.27 11.58
#